data_be7c9d2d6043b4117b28503d35069b90
#
_entry.id   be7c9d2d6043b4117b28503d35069b90
#
_cell.length_a   1.000
_cell.length_b   1.000
_cell.length_c   1.000
_cell.angle_alpha   90.00
_cell.angle_beta   90.00
_cell.angle_gamma   90.00
#
_symmetry.space_group_name_H-M   'P 1'
#
loop_
_entity.id
_entity.type
_entity.pdbx_description
1 polymer ?
#
loop_
_entity_poly.entity_id
_entity_poly.type
_entity_poly.pdbx_seq_one_letter_code
_entity_poly.pdbx_strand_id
1 'polypeptide(L)'
;MVLAAGFGSRYEGETHKLVAPFRGKPLVQWALEAALGAGLDSTYVITGAVDVTDAVPEGVVIVENHSYADGQATSLRTAAAVAAADGHEAFVVGLGDMPLVPASAWKAVATAEGQLVTATFSGRRSPPVKIV
;
A
#
# COMPACT_ATOMS: atom_id res chain seq x y z
N MET A 1 1.29 -4.56 -2.54
CA MET A 1 0.60 -4.37 -1.22
C MET A 1 0.59 -2.90 -0.87
N VAL A 2 -0.58 -2.32 -0.72
CA VAL A 2 -0.73 -0.95 -0.24
C VAL A 2 -1.28 -0.99 1.18
N LEU A 3 -0.56 -0.41 2.13
CA LEU A 3 -0.99 -0.39 3.53
C LEU A 3 -1.93 0.80 3.76
N ALA A 4 -3.15 0.52 4.15
CA ALA A 4 -4.21 1.51 4.38
C ALA A 4 -4.94 1.25 5.70
N ALA A 5 -4.26 0.61 6.65
CA ALA A 5 -4.84 0.18 7.91
C ALA A 5 -4.60 1.13 9.09
N GLY A 6 -3.92 2.26 8.86
CA GLY A 6 -3.61 3.22 9.91
C GLY A 6 -4.85 3.88 10.49
N PHE A 7 -4.75 4.33 11.73
CA PHE A 7 -5.84 5.01 12.42
C PHE A 7 -6.22 6.36 11.82
N GLY A 8 -5.27 7.05 11.19
CA GLY A 8 -5.48 8.42 10.79
C GLY A 8 -5.72 9.37 11.96
N SER A 9 -5.20 9.04 13.14
CA SER A 9 -5.44 9.77 14.38
C SER A 9 -4.96 11.23 14.35
N ARG A 10 -4.12 11.56 13.40
CA ARG A 10 -3.60 12.93 13.23
C ARG A 10 -4.47 13.79 12.31
N TYR A 11 -5.44 13.20 11.66
CA TYR A 11 -6.34 13.92 10.77
C TYR A 11 -7.62 14.28 11.52
N GLU A 12 -7.82 15.56 11.72
CA GLU A 12 -9.02 16.10 12.34
C GLU A 12 -9.99 16.55 11.24
N GLY A 13 -11.12 15.87 11.13
CA GLY A 13 -12.11 16.18 10.14
C GLY A 13 -13.13 15.06 10.03
N GLU A 14 -14.23 15.32 9.34
CA GLU A 14 -15.28 14.32 9.13
C GLU A 14 -14.85 13.21 8.19
N THR A 15 -13.88 13.50 7.30
CA THR A 15 -13.38 12.55 6.31
C THR A 15 -11.97 12.12 6.67
N HIS A 16 -11.75 10.81 6.75
CA HIS A 16 -10.43 10.28 6.99
C HIS A 16 -9.49 10.64 5.84
N LYS A 17 -8.21 10.92 6.18
CA LYS A 17 -7.18 11.32 5.23
C LYS A 17 -7.11 10.42 3.98
N LEU A 18 -7.19 9.10 4.16
CA LEU A 18 -7.07 8.13 3.05
C LEU A 18 -8.18 8.29 2.00
N VAL A 19 -9.37 8.69 2.41
CA VAL A 19 -10.49 8.89 1.50
C VAL A 19 -10.77 10.36 1.20
N ALA A 20 -9.99 11.27 1.78
CA ALA A 20 -10.10 12.69 1.50
C ALA A 20 -9.67 12.97 0.06
N PRO A 21 -10.34 13.93 -0.64
CA PRO A 21 -9.98 14.23 -2.02
C PRO A 21 -8.56 14.81 -2.13
N PHE A 22 -7.81 14.30 -3.09
CA PHE A 22 -6.52 14.83 -3.49
C PHE A 22 -6.48 14.83 -5.01
N ARG A 23 -6.37 16.02 -5.61
CA ARG A 23 -6.36 16.18 -7.07
C ARG A 23 -7.50 15.42 -7.76
N GLY A 24 -8.71 15.51 -7.22
CA GLY A 24 -9.93 14.98 -7.80
C GLY A 24 -10.28 13.54 -7.46
N LYS A 25 -9.45 12.83 -6.68
CA LYS A 25 -9.70 11.44 -6.27
C LYS A 25 -9.35 11.25 -4.80
N PRO A 26 -9.92 10.22 -4.13
CA PRO A 26 -9.46 9.85 -2.79
C PRO A 26 -7.95 9.59 -2.77
N LEU A 27 -7.29 10.04 -1.70
CA LEU A 27 -5.83 9.94 -1.57
C LEU A 27 -5.31 8.53 -1.82
N VAL A 28 -5.93 7.53 -1.19
CA VAL A 28 -5.53 6.12 -1.30
C VAL A 28 -5.67 5.58 -2.72
N GLN A 29 -6.60 6.09 -3.50
CA GLN A 29 -6.85 5.63 -4.87
C GLN A 29 -5.64 5.89 -5.76
N TRP A 30 -4.93 7.02 -5.57
CA TRP A 30 -3.71 7.32 -6.32
C TRP A 30 -2.64 6.23 -6.10
N ALA A 31 -2.43 5.83 -4.85
CA ALA A 31 -1.45 4.79 -4.52
C ALA A 31 -1.86 3.44 -5.11
N LEU A 32 -3.15 3.10 -5.05
CA LEU A 32 -3.67 1.83 -5.58
C LEU A 32 -3.58 1.78 -7.11
N GLU A 33 -3.91 2.85 -7.80
CA GLU A 33 -3.79 2.92 -9.26
C GLU A 33 -2.33 2.81 -9.70
N ALA A 34 -1.40 3.45 -8.98
CA ALA A 34 0.02 3.35 -9.28
C ALA A 34 0.53 1.91 -9.09
N ALA A 35 0.19 1.26 -8.00
CA ALA A 35 0.58 -0.13 -7.74
C ALA A 35 0.00 -1.08 -8.80
N LEU A 36 -1.27 -0.89 -9.15
CA LEU A 36 -1.94 -1.68 -10.17
C LEU A 36 -1.30 -1.48 -11.55
N GLY A 37 -0.95 -0.24 -11.88
CA GLY A 37 -0.30 0.12 -13.13
C GLY A 37 1.11 -0.44 -13.30
N ALA A 38 1.74 -0.90 -12.22
CA ALA A 38 3.05 -1.54 -12.27
C ALA A 38 3.03 -2.92 -12.95
N GLY A 39 1.85 -3.52 -13.12
CA GLY A 39 1.71 -4.80 -13.82
C GLY A 39 2.27 -5.99 -13.06
N LEU A 40 2.27 -5.94 -11.73
CA LEU A 40 2.70 -7.06 -10.89
C LEU A 40 1.63 -8.16 -10.86
N ASP A 41 2.02 -9.36 -10.40
CA ASP A 41 1.14 -10.54 -10.44
C ASP A 41 -0.19 -10.33 -9.71
N SER A 42 -0.15 -9.67 -8.56
CA SER A 42 -1.34 -9.36 -7.76
C SER A 42 -1.17 -8.04 -7.04
N THR A 43 -2.27 -7.33 -6.84
CA THR A 43 -2.29 -6.06 -6.10
C THR A 43 -3.29 -6.17 -4.96
N TYR A 44 -2.84 -5.83 -3.75
CA TYR A 44 -3.63 -5.92 -2.53
C TYR A 44 -3.65 -4.58 -1.81
N VAL A 45 -4.76 -4.31 -1.12
CA VAL A 45 -4.84 -3.23 -0.15
C VAL A 45 -5.14 -3.83 1.22
N ILE A 46 -4.32 -3.48 2.22
CA ILE A 46 -4.50 -3.93 3.59
C ILE A 46 -5.27 -2.84 4.33
N THR A 47 -6.50 -3.12 4.71
CA THR A 47 -7.40 -2.15 5.34
C THR A 47 -7.48 -2.33 6.85
N GLY A 48 -7.99 -1.34 7.56
CA GLY A 48 -8.16 -1.38 9.01
C GLY A 48 -9.27 -0.48 9.49
N ALA A 49 -8.91 0.64 10.13
CA ALA A 49 -9.86 1.55 10.77
C ALA A 49 -10.87 2.18 9.82
N VAL A 50 -10.50 2.40 8.57
CA VAL A 50 -11.29 3.15 7.60
C VAL A 50 -11.72 2.25 6.46
N ASP A 51 -13.00 2.35 6.10
CA ASP A 51 -13.52 1.68 4.90
C ASP A 51 -13.09 2.49 3.66
N VAL A 52 -12.24 1.88 2.85
CA VAL A 52 -11.76 2.48 1.60
C VAL A 52 -12.36 1.81 0.36
N THR A 53 -13.36 0.96 0.54
CA THR A 53 -13.95 0.12 -0.52
C THR A 53 -14.32 0.92 -1.78
N ASP A 54 -14.94 2.08 -1.61
CA ASP A 54 -15.36 2.91 -2.72
C ASP A 54 -14.20 3.55 -3.50
N ALA A 55 -13.01 3.57 -2.91
CA ALA A 55 -11.81 4.11 -3.51
C ALA A 55 -10.90 3.04 -4.14
N VAL A 56 -11.28 1.77 -4.04
CA VAL A 56 -10.47 0.66 -4.51
C VAL A 56 -10.79 0.35 -5.97
N PRO A 57 -9.82 0.48 -6.89
CA PRO A 57 -10.02 0.13 -8.29
C PRO A 57 -10.30 -1.36 -8.47
N GLU A 58 -10.96 -1.70 -9.57
CA GLU A 58 -11.13 -3.08 -9.98
C GLU A 58 -9.77 -3.75 -10.19
N GLY A 59 -9.65 -4.99 -9.75
CA GLY A 59 -8.40 -5.75 -9.84
C GLY A 59 -7.55 -5.74 -8.58
N VAL A 60 -7.93 -4.95 -7.58
CA VAL A 60 -7.26 -4.91 -6.28
C VAL A 60 -8.01 -5.79 -5.29
N VAL A 61 -7.29 -6.66 -4.59
CA VAL A 61 -7.85 -7.53 -3.55
C VAL A 61 -7.80 -6.80 -2.21
N ILE A 62 -8.95 -6.72 -1.55
CA ILE A 62 -9.07 -6.08 -0.23
C ILE A 62 -8.82 -7.12 0.85
N VAL A 63 -7.87 -6.83 1.75
CA VAL A 63 -7.54 -7.69 2.89
C VAL A 63 -7.70 -6.87 4.17
N GLU A 64 -8.52 -7.32 5.09
CA GLU A 64 -8.74 -6.64 6.35
C GLU A 64 -7.68 -7.04 7.39
N ASN A 65 -7.13 -6.05 8.08
CA ASN A 65 -6.26 -6.25 9.23
C ASN A 65 -7.08 -5.94 10.49
N HIS A 66 -7.51 -6.98 11.20
CA HIS A 66 -8.31 -6.82 12.42
C HIS A 66 -7.48 -6.33 13.61
N SER A 67 -6.16 -6.38 13.51
CA SER A 67 -5.24 -5.92 14.56
C SER A 67 -4.64 -4.55 14.27
N TYR A 68 -5.28 -3.75 13.42
CA TYR A 68 -4.74 -2.45 13.00
C TYR A 68 -4.40 -1.52 14.18
N ALA A 69 -5.13 -1.65 15.29
CA ALA A 69 -4.93 -0.85 16.50
C ALA A 69 -3.57 -1.09 17.17
N ASP A 70 -2.97 -2.24 16.93
CA ASP A 70 -1.69 -2.64 17.53
C ASP A 70 -0.47 -2.17 16.74
N GLY A 71 -0.67 -1.35 15.71
CA GLY A 71 0.39 -0.69 14.97
C GLY A 71 0.59 -1.19 13.55
N GLN A 72 1.40 -0.46 12.79
CA GLN A 72 1.67 -0.73 11.38
C GLN A 72 2.33 -2.10 11.13
N ALA A 73 3.11 -2.60 12.11
CA ALA A 73 3.72 -3.91 12.01
C ALA A 73 2.70 -5.03 11.82
N THR A 74 1.48 -4.89 12.37
CA THR A 74 0.43 -5.88 12.18
C THR A 74 -0.05 -5.93 10.73
N SER A 75 -0.11 -4.77 10.05
CA SER A 75 -0.45 -4.71 8.62
C SER A 75 0.63 -5.37 7.77
N LEU A 76 1.88 -5.17 8.10
CA LEU A 76 2.99 -5.82 7.40
C LEU A 76 2.96 -7.34 7.56
N ARG A 77 2.65 -7.83 8.76
CA ARG A 77 2.47 -9.28 9.01
C ARG A 77 1.30 -9.84 8.22
N THR A 78 0.19 -9.10 8.15
CA THR A 78 -0.97 -9.48 7.35
C THR A 78 -0.60 -9.58 5.88
N ALA A 79 0.13 -8.61 5.36
CA ALA A 79 0.61 -8.62 3.98
C ALA A 79 1.51 -9.83 3.70
N ALA A 80 2.44 -10.11 4.60
CA ALA A 80 3.34 -11.25 4.48
C ALA A 80 2.59 -12.58 4.48
N ALA A 81 1.62 -12.73 5.38
CA ALA A 81 0.79 -13.94 5.48
C ALA A 81 -0.02 -14.17 4.20
N VAL A 82 -0.62 -13.12 3.65
CA VAL A 82 -1.40 -13.21 2.40
C VAL A 82 -0.50 -13.55 1.22
N ALA A 83 0.67 -12.93 1.12
CA ALA A 83 1.62 -13.22 0.06
C ALA A 83 2.05 -14.69 0.08
N ALA A 84 2.37 -15.22 1.26
CA ALA A 84 2.76 -16.61 1.43
C ALA A 84 1.60 -17.56 1.11
N ALA A 85 0.39 -17.26 1.56
CA ALA A 85 -0.80 -18.08 1.30
C ALA A 85 -1.13 -18.16 -0.19
N ASP A 86 -0.90 -17.08 -0.93
CA ASP A 86 -1.15 -17.00 -2.36
C ASP A 86 0.05 -17.49 -3.21
N GLY A 87 1.10 -18.01 -2.57
CA GLY A 87 2.24 -18.61 -3.26
C GLY A 87 3.26 -17.62 -3.81
N HIS A 88 3.25 -16.38 -3.35
CA HIS A 88 4.24 -15.37 -3.75
C HIS A 88 5.54 -15.54 -2.97
N GLU A 89 6.67 -15.43 -3.66
CA GLU A 89 8.00 -15.50 -3.04
C GLU A 89 8.47 -14.16 -2.49
N ALA A 90 7.89 -13.08 -2.99
CA ALA A 90 8.23 -11.71 -2.61
C ALA A 90 7.01 -10.82 -2.74
N PHE A 91 7.03 -9.70 -2.04
CA PHE A 91 6.00 -8.67 -2.17
C PHE A 91 6.60 -7.27 -2.02
N VAL A 92 5.94 -6.31 -2.63
CA VAL A 92 6.31 -4.89 -2.55
C VAL A 92 5.27 -4.17 -1.72
N VAL A 93 5.73 -3.40 -0.75
CA VAL A 93 4.88 -2.67 0.20
C VAL A 93 5.01 -1.17 -0.03
N GLY A 94 3.89 -0.50 -0.18
CA GLY A 94 3.82 0.95 -0.19
C GLY A 94 2.72 1.44 0.74
N LEU A 95 2.66 2.75 0.93
CA LEU A 95 1.72 3.39 1.85
C LEU A 95 0.57 4.06 1.10
N GLY A 96 -0.65 3.90 1.60
CA GLY A 96 -1.85 4.49 1.00
C GLY A 96 -1.90 6.01 1.07
N ASP A 97 -1.11 6.62 1.96
CA ASP A 97 -1.01 8.06 2.11
C ASP A 97 0.12 8.70 1.29
N MET A 98 0.72 7.94 0.37
CA MET A 98 1.76 8.43 -0.54
C MET A 98 1.27 8.41 -1.99
N PRO A 99 0.49 9.43 -2.40
CA PRO A 99 -0.17 9.42 -3.71
C PRO A 99 0.74 9.74 -4.89
N LEU A 100 1.93 10.26 -4.64
CA LEU A 100 2.84 10.73 -5.70
C LEU A 100 3.91 9.71 -6.08
N VAL A 101 3.89 8.51 -5.51
CA VAL A 101 4.78 7.41 -5.91
C VAL A 101 4.27 6.84 -7.24
N PRO A 102 5.02 6.96 -8.34
CA PRO A 102 4.54 6.51 -9.65
C PRO A 102 4.61 4.98 -9.81
N ALA A 103 3.86 4.45 -10.77
CA ALA A 103 3.90 3.03 -11.11
C ALA A 103 5.32 2.56 -11.47
N SER A 104 6.12 3.42 -12.10
CA SER A 104 7.50 3.12 -12.45
C SER A 104 8.37 2.83 -11.22
N ALA A 105 8.14 3.51 -10.10
CA ALA A 105 8.86 3.24 -8.86
C ALA A 105 8.48 1.88 -8.28
N TRP A 106 7.20 1.54 -8.30
CA TRP A 106 6.72 0.22 -7.87
C TRP A 106 7.38 -0.90 -8.70
N LYS A 107 7.39 -0.73 -10.01
CA LYS A 107 7.96 -1.71 -10.93
C LYS A 107 9.48 -1.83 -10.75
N ALA A 108 10.18 -0.70 -10.62
CA ALA A 108 11.63 -0.70 -10.44
C ALA A 108 12.04 -1.45 -9.16
N VAL A 109 11.34 -1.23 -8.06
CA VAL A 109 11.60 -1.93 -6.80
C VAL A 109 11.28 -3.42 -6.93
N ALA A 110 10.17 -3.76 -7.58
CA ALA A 110 9.76 -5.17 -7.76
C ALA A 110 10.75 -5.96 -8.60
N THR A 111 11.34 -5.36 -9.63
CA THR A 111 12.26 -6.03 -10.55
C THR A 111 13.71 -6.01 -10.12
N ALA A 112 14.08 -5.15 -9.17
CA ALA A 112 15.45 -5.09 -8.65
C ALA A 112 15.81 -6.37 -7.90
N GLU A 113 17.06 -6.81 -8.03
CA GLU A 113 17.58 -7.97 -7.31
C GLU A 113 17.86 -7.60 -5.85
N GLY A 114 17.65 -8.55 -4.95
CA GLY A 114 17.91 -8.40 -3.53
C GLY A 114 16.74 -8.87 -2.67
N GLN A 115 17.06 -9.21 -1.41
CA GLN A 115 16.05 -9.67 -0.45
C GLN A 115 15.28 -8.53 0.19
N LEU A 116 15.91 -7.36 0.27
CA LEU A 116 15.29 -6.14 0.76
C LEU A 116 15.70 -5.00 -0.16
N VAL A 117 14.74 -4.45 -0.88
CA VAL A 117 14.97 -3.38 -1.85
C VAL A 117 14.04 -2.22 -1.53
N THR A 118 14.59 -1.02 -1.44
CA THR A 118 13.81 0.19 -1.17
C THR A 118 14.08 1.24 -2.24
N ALA A 119 13.06 2.04 -2.54
CA ALA A 119 13.21 3.20 -3.40
C ALA A 119 14.00 4.30 -2.69
N THR A 120 14.62 5.18 -3.45
CA THR A 120 15.23 6.39 -2.92
C THR A 120 14.69 7.60 -3.66
N PHE A 121 14.38 8.64 -2.91
CA PHE A 121 13.96 9.93 -3.45
C PHE A 121 14.83 11.00 -2.82
N SER A 122 15.59 11.74 -3.65
CA SER A 122 16.53 12.75 -3.17
C SER A 122 17.52 12.20 -2.13
N GLY A 123 17.98 10.95 -2.33
CA GLY A 123 18.96 10.28 -1.47
C GLY A 123 18.36 9.68 -0.18
N ARG A 124 17.06 9.80 0.03
CA ARG A 124 16.39 9.22 1.22
C ARG A 124 15.66 7.94 0.85
N ARG A 125 15.76 6.94 1.72
CA ARG A 125 14.99 5.71 1.58
C ARG A 125 13.52 5.99 1.82
N SER A 126 12.67 5.43 0.97
CA SER A 126 11.24 5.63 1.04
C SER A 126 10.51 4.41 0.47
N PRO A 127 9.26 4.14 0.89
CA PRO A 127 8.44 3.16 0.18
C PRO A 127 8.29 3.55 -1.30
N PRO A 128 8.08 2.59 -2.18
CA PRO A 128 7.81 1.18 -1.90
C PRO A 128 9.06 0.39 -1.50
N VAL A 129 8.83 -0.71 -0.76
CA VAL A 129 9.88 -1.60 -0.27
C VAL A 129 9.56 -3.03 -0.71
N LYS A 130 10.52 -3.70 -1.32
CA LYS A 130 10.39 -5.12 -1.67
C LYS A 130 10.95 -5.98 -0.54
N ILE A 131 10.21 -7.00 -0.19
CA ILE A 131 10.57 -7.99 0.83
C ILE A 131 10.45 -9.37 0.21
N VAL A 132 11.50 -10.14 0.34
CA VAL A 132 11.55 -11.51 -0.17
C VAL A 132 11.35 -12.52 0.96
#